data_c9a3bbff03419ea57a3efef5201d5432
#
_entry.id   c9a3bbff03419ea57a3efef5201d5432
#
_cell.length_a   1.000
_cell.length_b   1.000
_cell.length_c   1.000
_cell.angle_alpha   90.00
_cell.angle_beta   90.00
_cell.angle_gamma   90.00
#
_symmetry.space_group_name_H-M   'P 1'
#
loop_
_entity.id
_entity.type
_entity.pdbx_description
1 polymer ?
#
loop_
_entity_poly.entity_id
_entity_poly.type
_entity_poly.pdbx_seq_one_letter_code
_entity_poly.pdbx_strand_id
1 'polypeptide(L)'
;MTFRKIDRTAWPRNEVFEHYFSTIPCTYSLTAKLDITNIRAKQLRLYPTMLHSITTVANRHEEFRTAFDEADELGVYSEMHPCYTVFHKDSETFSNLWTEYTPDLRDFIRRYEADLAAYGDNAAFIGKPGLPKNSFTVSMLPWTSFDGFNLNLQKGYAYTLPIFTLGKFFPESDRTPMPVALQVHHGVCDGFHACRFLNELQALLNDVE
;
A
#
# COMPACT_ATOMS: atom_id res chain seq x y z
N MET A 1 -18.86 2.48 2.14
CA MET A 1 -17.97 1.29 2.11
C MET A 1 -18.85 0.05 2.09
N THR A 2 -18.63 -0.85 1.13
CA THR A 2 -19.30 -2.16 1.10
C THR A 2 -18.23 -3.26 1.18
N PHE A 3 -18.59 -4.37 1.83
CA PHE A 3 -17.77 -5.57 1.94
C PHE A 3 -18.56 -6.74 1.36
N ARG A 4 -17.99 -7.40 0.37
CA ARG A 4 -18.61 -8.56 -0.29
C ARG A 4 -17.94 -9.84 0.21
N LYS A 5 -18.67 -10.65 0.98
CA LYS A 5 -18.18 -11.93 1.46
C LYS A 5 -17.84 -12.85 0.29
N ILE A 6 -16.76 -13.61 0.43
CA ILE A 6 -16.37 -14.63 -0.53
C ILE A 6 -17.06 -15.96 -0.16
N ASP A 7 -17.84 -16.49 -1.08
CA ASP A 7 -18.31 -17.87 -0.96
C ASP A 7 -17.13 -18.81 -1.27
N ARG A 8 -16.50 -19.30 -0.21
CA ARG A 8 -15.32 -20.15 -0.31
C ARG A 8 -15.57 -21.49 -1.02
N THR A 9 -16.82 -21.96 -1.07
CA THR A 9 -17.17 -23.20 -1.76
C THR A 9 -17.18 -23.05 -3.28
N ALA A 10 -17.44 -21.83 -3.75
CA ALA A 10 -17.45 -21.46 -5.17
C ALA A 10 -16.20 -20.65 -5.61
N TRP A 11 -15.32 -20.29 -4.67
CA TRP A 11 -14.16 -19.46 -4.98
C TRP A 11 -13.03 -20.27 -5.62
N PRO A 12 -12.65 -19.99 -6.88
CA PRO A 12 -11.62 -20.79 -7.58
C PRO A 12 -10.27 -20.84 -6.90
N ARG A 13 -9.98 -19.83 -6.05
CA ARG A 13 -8.72 -19.72 -5.30
C ARG A 13 -8.74 -20.42 -3.94
N ASN A 14 -9.85 -21.02 -3.53
CA ASN A 14 -9.99 -21.53 -2.17
C ASN A 14 -8.92 -22.57 -1.78
N GLU A 15 -8.55 -23.48 -2.69
CA GLU A 15 -7.50 -24.49 -2.44
C GLU A 15 -6.14 -23.83 -2.16
N VAL A 16 -5.75 -22.86 -2.99
CA VAL A 16 -4.50 -22.09 -2.81
C VAL A 16 -4.52 -21.27 -1.53
N PHE A 17 -5.68 -20.65 -1.25
CA PHE A 17 -5.87 -19.89 -0.03
C PHE A 17 -5.71 -20.77 1.21
N GLU A 18 -6.38 -21.93 1.28
CA GLU A 18 -6.26 -22.87 2.40
C GLU A 18 -4.83 -23.34 2.59
N HIS A 19 -4.14 -23.64 1.50
CA HIS A 19 -2.75 -24.08 1.57
C HIS A 19 -1.85 -23.03 2.23
N TYR A 20 -1.89 -21.77 1.72
CA TYR A 20 -1.01 -20.71 2.20
C TYR A 20 -1.55 -19.91 3.40
N PHE A 21 -2.76 -20.18 3.83
CA PHE A 21 -3.30 -19.58 5.04
C PHE A 21 -3.24 -20.53 6.24
N SER A 22 -3.60 -21.79 6.03
CA SER A 22 -3.76 -22.76 7.12
C SER A 22 -2.63 -23.82 7.18
N THR A 23 -2.20 -24.35 6.01
CA THR A 23 -1.24 -25.47 5.98
C THR A 23 0.21 -24.99 6.03
N ILE A 24 0.59 -24.07 5.17
CA ILE A 24 1.94 -23.46 5.11
C ILE A 24 1.78 -21.94 5.03
N PRO A 25 1.50 -21.26 6.16
CA PRO A 25 1.32 -19.81 6.18
C PRO A 25 2.48 -19.09 5.52
N CYS A 26 2.19 -18.30 4.49
CA CYS A 26 3.24 -17.72 3.66
C CYS A 26 2.89 -16.29 3.23
N THR A 27 3.80 -15.37 3.55
CA THR A 27 3.87 -14.03 2.96
C THR A 27 5.17 -13.91 2.17
N TYR A 28 5.19 -13.05 1.16
CA TYR A 28 6.42 -12.76 0.43
C TYR A 28 6.47 -11.29 0.04
N SER A 29 7.67 -10.82 -0.27
CA SER A 29 7.90 -9.46 -0.76
C SER A 29 8.54 -9.48 -2.14
N LEU A 30 8.14 -8.52 -2.98
CA LEU A 30 8.75 -8.22 -4.25
C LEU A 30 9.19 -6.76 -4.25
N THR A 31 10.48 -6.50 -4.52
CA THR A 31 11.01 -5.14 -4.62
C THR A 31 11.32 -4.82 -6.08
N ALA A 32 10.82 -3.68 -6.55
CA ALA A 32 11.15 -3.14 -7.88
C ALA A 32 11.61 -1.69 -7.76
N LYS A 33 12.48 -1.26 -8.69
CA LYS A 33 12.88 0.13 -8.84
C LYS A 33 11.96 0.78 -9.87
N LEU A 34 10.99 1.59 -9.40
CA LEU A 34 10.08 2.31 -10.27
C LEU A 34 10.66 3.68 -10.63
N ASP A 35 10.49 4.05 -11.87
CA ASP A 35 10.93 5.35 -12.38
C ASP A 35 9.91 6.44 -12.02
N ILE A 36 10.35 7.44 -11.26
CA ILE A 36 9.55 8.58 -10.84
C ILE A 36 9.95 9.88 -11.54
N THR A 37 10.67 9.79 -12.67
CA THR A 37 11.19 10.95 -13.40
C THR A 37 10.07 11.93 -13.76
N ASN A 38 8.89 11.43 -14.21
CA ASN A 38 7.75 12.26 -14.56
C ASN A 38 7.18 13.04 -13.35
N ILE A 39 7.07 12.39 -12.17
CA ILE A 39 6.66 13.07 -10.92
C ILE A 39 7.62 14.24 -10.64
N ARG A 40 8.94 14.01 -10.79
CA ARG A 40 9.97 15.00 -10.52
C ARG A 40 9.95 16.14 -11.56
N ALA A 41 9.82 15.80 -12.84
CA ALA A 41 9.75 16.77 -13.92
C ALA A 41 8.54 17.71 -13.81
N LYS A 42 7.39 17.17 -13.39
CA LYS A 42 6.16 17.94 -13.14
C LYS A 42 6.11 18.62 -11.78
N GLN A 43 7.15 18.46 -10.94
CA GLN A 43 7.25 19.03 -9.59
C GLN A 43 6.07 18.64 -8.68
N LEU A 44 5.49 17.46 -8.89
CA LEU A 44 4.43 16.94 -8.04
C LEU A 44 4.98 16.54 -6.65
N ARG A 45 4.14 16.64 -5.63
CA ARG A 45 4.50 16.20 -4.28
C ARG A 45 4.65 14.67 -4.26
N LEU A 46 5.87 14.18 -4.05
CA LEU A 46 6.21 12.77 -4.22
C LEU A 46 5.33 11.84 -3.38
N TYR A 47 5.29 12.03 -2.05
CA TYR A 47 4.62 11.05 -1.18
C TYR A 47 3.12 10.94 -1.45
N PRO A 48 2.32 12.03 -1.44
CA PRO A 48 0.90 11.90 -1.75
C PRO A 48 0.62 11.41 -3.17
N THR A 49 1.45 11.72 -4.16
CA THR A 49 1.30 11.17 -5.51
C THR A 49 1.53 9.66 -5.52
N MET A 50 2.55 9.16 -4.80
CA MET A 50 2.78 7.71 -4.65
C MET A 50 1.64 7.03 -3.90
N LEU A 51 1.14 7.62 -2.82
CA LEU A 51 0.00 7.10 -2.05
C LEU A 51 -1.24 6.97 -2.95
N HIS A 52 -1.56 8.02 -3.72
CA HIS A 52 -2.67 8.00 -4.66
C HIS A 52 -2.50 6.93 -5.73
N SER A 53 -1.34 6.87 -6.39
CA SER A 53 -1.08 5.93 -7.48
C SER A 53 -1.13 4.47 -7.01
N ILE A 54 -0.53 4.16 -5.86
CA ILE A 54 -0.60 2.84 -5.23
C ILE A 54 -2.05 2.47 -4.92
N THR A 55 -2.82 3.39 -4.33
CA THR A 55 -4.23 3.15 -3.97
C THR A 55 -5.09 2.96 -5.22
N THR A 56 -4.83 3.74 -6.27
CA THR A 56 -5.53 3.60 -7.55
C THR A 56 -5.35 2.20 -8.14
N VAL A 57 -4.11 1.68 -8.16
CA VAL A 57 -3.86 0.32 -8.67
C VAL A 57 -4.43 -0.74 -7.73
N ALA A 58 -4.31 -0.58 -6.41
CA ALA A 58 -4.90 -1.51 -5.44
C ALA A 58 -6.43 -1.61 -5.61
N ASN A 59 -7.09 -0.50 -5.89
CA ASN A 59 -8.53 -0.44 -6.09
C ASN A 59 -9.02 -1.07 -7.42
N ARG A 60 -8.12 -1.36 -8.36
CA ARG A 60 -8.46 -2.07 -9.61
C ARG A 60 -8.57 -3.58 -9.43
N HIS A 61 -7.92 -4.16 -8.40
CA HIS A 61 -7.72 -5.60 -8.27
C HIS A 61 -8.17 -6.13 -6.92
N GLU A 62 -9.00 -7.17 -6.91
CA GLU A 62 -9.56 -7.76 -5.69
C GLU A 62 -8.50 -8.37 -4.78
N GLU A 63 -7.38 -8.89 -5.32
CA GLU A 63 -6.29 -9.50 -4.57
C GLU A 63 -5.68 -8.54 -3.53
N PHE A 64 -5.71 -7.24 -3.80
CA PHE A 64 -5.19 -6.20 -2.89
C PHE A 64 -6.27 -5.60 -1.97
N ARG A 65 -7.51 -6.09 -2.08
CA ARG A 65 -8.67 -5.66 -1.28
C ARG A 65 -9.33 -6.80 -0.51
N THR A 66 -8.75 -8.02 -0.61
CA THR A 66 -9.25 -9.22 0.06
C THR A 66 -8.76 -9.25 1.50
N ALA A 67 -9.67 -9.28 2.46
CA ALA A 67 -9.37 -9.26 3.88
C ALA A 67 -10.48 -9.95 4.70
N PHE A 68 -10.22 -10.09 5.98
CA PHE A 68 -11.24 -10.50 6.95
C PHE A 68 -11.98 -9.28 7.51
N ASP A 69 -13.28 -9.42 7.71
CA ASP A 69 -14.11 -8.42 8.41
C ASP A 69 -14.05 -8.62 9.95
N GLU A 70 -14.89 -7.88 10.68
CA GLU A 70 -14.96 -7.96 12.14
C GLU A 70 -15.55 -9.28 12.66
N ALA A 71 -16.21 -10.04 11.81
CA ALA A 71 -16.77 -11.35 12.09
C ALA A 71 -15.85 -12.51 11.65
N ASP A 72 -14.58 -12.20 11.30
CA ASP A 72 -13.60 -13.14 10.73
C ASP A 72 -14.08 -13.81 9.43
N GLU A 73 -14.93 -13.11 8.67
CA GLU A 73 -15.39 -13.57 7.36
C GLU A 73 -14.49 -13.01 6.25
N LEU A 74 -13.98 -13.90 5.40
CA LEU A 74 -13.16 -13.49 4.26
C LEU A 74 -14.03 -12.84 3.19
N GLY A 75 -13.56 -11.70 2.68
CA GLY A 75 -14.29 -10.96 1.65
C GLY A 75 -13.45 -9.90 0.97
N VAL A 76 -14.09 -9.12 0.12
CA VAL A 76 -13.44 -8.07 -0.68
C VAL A 76 -14.09 -6.73 -0.36
N TYR A 77 -13.27 -5.76 0.04
CA TYR A 77 -13.70 -4.37 0.17
C TYR A 77 -13.97 -3.75 -1.22
N SER A 78 -15.00 -2.92 -1.32
CA SER A 78 -15.30 -2.19 -2.56
C SER A 78 -14.22 -1.17 -2.93
N GLU A 79 -13.58 -0.60 -1.91
CA GLU A 79 -12.56 0.43 -2.04
C GLU A 79 -11.61 0.37 -0.84
N MET A 80 -10.35 0.72 -1.06
CA MET A 80 -9.31 0.84 -0.04
C MET A 80 -8.82 2.28 0.08
N HIS A 81 -8.30 2.61 1.25
CA HIS A 81 -7.66 3.89 1.55
C HIS A 81 -6.21 3.68 2.01
N PRO A 82 -5.26 4.58 1.71
CA PRO A 82 -3.91 4.46 2.23
C PRO A 82 -3.84 4.89 3.69
N CYS A 83 -3.24 4.05 4.52
CA CYS A 83 -2.73 4.39 5.84
C CYS A 83 -1.21 4.56 5.72
N TYR A 84 -0.66 5.67 6.17
CA TYR A 84 0.73 6.02 5.89
C TYR A 84 1.45 6.59 7.11
N THR A 85 2.78 6.42 7.14
CA THR A 85 3.62 6.86 8.24
C THR A 85 4.01 8.35 8.11
N VAL A 86 3.98 9.06 9.24
CA VAL A 86 4.52 10.41 9.41
C VAL A 86 5.62 10.36 10.47
N PHE A 87 6.84 10.77 10.12
CA PHE A 87 7.99 10.72 11.00
C PHE A 87 8.07 11.96 11.89
N HIS A 88 8.32 11.77 13.18
CA HIS A 88 8.52 12.79 14.18
C HIS A 88 10.01 12.90 14.53
N LYS A 89 10.66 13.93 14.01
CA LYS A 89 12.13 14.09 14.10
C LYS A 89 12.64 14.19 15.55
N ASP A 90 11.89 14.88 16.40
CA ASP A 90 12.35 15.17 17.77
C ASP A 90 12.34 13.95 18.68
N SER A 91 11.44 12.99 18.41
CA SER A 91 11.31 11.75 19.17
C SER A 91 11.87 10.53 18.42
N GLU A 92 12.29 10.69 17.17
CA GLU A 92 12.71 9.61 16.28
C GLU A 92 11.67 8.46 16.17
N THR A 93 10.38 8.83 16.28
CA THR A 93 9.24 7.92 16.19
C THR A 93 8.39 8.25 14.96
N PHE A 94 7.29 7.52 14.78
CA PHE A 94 6.31 7.80 13.73
C PHE A 94 4.89 7.62 14.24
N SER A 95 3.96 8.29 13.60
CA SER A 95 2.53 8.05 13.71
C SER A 95 1.95 7.57 12.38
N ASN A 96 0.78 6.94 12.42
CA ASN A 96 0.02 6.54 11.26
C ASN A 96 -1.14 7.51 11.04
N LEU A 97 -1.20 8.09 9.85
CA LEU A 97 -2.33 8.84 9.33
C LEU A 97 -2.98 8.06 8.20
N TRP A 98 -4.17 8.44 7.84
CA TRP A 98 -4.87 7.91 6.68
C TRP A 98 -5.62 9.03 5.96
N THR A 99 -5.76 8.89 4.64
CA THR A 99 -6.52 9.85 3.82
C THR A 99 -7.54 9.09 2.98
N GLU A 100 -8.76 9.61 2.96
CA GLU A 100 -9.80 9.03 2.13
C GLU A 100 -9.44 9.15 0.66
N TYR A 101 -9.43 8.00 -0.03
CA TYR A 101 -9.12 7.94 -1.45
C TYR A 101 -10.19 8.68 -2.29
N THR A 102 -9.74 9.27 -3.37
CA THR A 102 -10.55 9.80 -4.47
C THR A 102 -9.79 9.55 -5.77
N PRO A 103 -10.45 9.28 -6.90
CA PRO A 103 -9.78 9.08 -8.20
C PRO A 103 -9.03 10.31 -8.72
N ASP A 104 -9.42 11.50 -8.32
CA ASP A 104 -8.76 12.75 -8.70
C ASP A 104 -7.52 12.99 -7.85
N LEU A 105 -6.34 13.04 -8.50
CA LEU A 105 -5.05 13.22 -7.83
C LEU A 105 -4.98 14.57 -7.07
N ARG A 106 -5.49 15.64 -7.66
CA ARG A 106 -5.40 16.98 -7.03
C ARG A 106 -6.29 17.06 -5.81
N ASP A 107 -7.48 16.46 -5.88
CA ASP A 107 -8.37 16.35 -4.72
C ASP A 107 -7.75 15.49 -3.63
N PHE A 108 -7.13 14.36 -3.99
CA PHE A 108 -6.43 13.50 -3.03
C PHE A 108 -5.27 14.23 -2.34
N ILE A 109 -4.44 14.95 -3.09
CA ILE A 109 -3.34 15.74 -2.52
C ILE A 109 -3.88 16.79 -1.54
N ARG A 110 -4.97 17.50 -1.90
CA ARG A 110 -5.62 18.48 -1.01
C ARG A 110 -6.12 17.84 0.29
N ARG A 111 -6.75 16.66 0.22
CA ARG A 111 -7.18 15.90 1.41
C ARG A 111 -5.99 15.48 2.27
N TYR A 112 -4.93 14.95 1.64
CA TYR A 112 -3.70 14.58 2.32
C TYR A 112 -3.08 15.76 3.07
N GLU A 113 -3.01 16.93 2.45
CA GLU A 113 -2.49 18.14 3.07
C GLU A 113 -3.33 18.61 4.25
N ALA A 114 -4.65 18.54 4.13
CA ALA A 114 -5.56 18.86 5.22
C ALA A 114 -5.40 17.90 6.41
N ASP A 115 -5.28 16.59 6.14
CA ASP A 115 -5.02 15.58 7.16
C ASP A 115 -3.67 15.80 7.84
N LEU A 116 -2.63 16.08 7.06
CA LEU A 116 -1.29 16.35 7.58
C LEU A 116 -1.27 17.62 8.44
N ALA A 117 -1.95 18.68 8.03
CA ALA A 117 -2.07 19.92 8.80
C ALA A 117 -2.85 19.74 10.11
N ALA A 118 -3.87 18.89 10.11
CA ALA A 118 -4.72 18.66 11.29
C ALA A 118 -4.10 17.66 12.29
N TYR A 119 -3.36 16.67 11.80
CA TYR A 119 -2.93 15.51 12.60
C TYR A 119 -1.43 15.20 12.53
N GLY A 120 -0.67 15.89 11.67
CA GLY A 120 0.74 15.57 11.42
C GLY A 120 1.65 15.69 12.64
N ASP A 121 1.30 16.54 13.62
CA ASP A 121 2.06 16.71 14.86
C ASP A 121 1.62 15.75 15.99
N ASN A 122 0.56 14.95 15.75
CA ASN A 122 0.10 13.98 16.75
C ASN A 122 1.01 12.75 16.77
N ALA A 123 1.83 12.61 17.81
CA ALA A 123 2.78 11.51 17.98
C ALA A 123 2.16 10.18 18.46
N ALA A 124 0.84 10.11 18.66
CA ALA A 124 0.17 8.85 18.96
C ALA A 124 0.33 7.86 17.78
N PHE A 125 0.46 6.56 18.07
CA PHE A 125 0.66 5.56 17.01
C PHE A 125 -0.41 5.62 15.90
N ILE A 126 -1.67 5.86 16.26
CA ILE A 126 -2.74 6.25 15.33
C ILE A 126 -2.99 7.76 15.51
N GLY A 127 -2.32 8.57 14.69
CA GLY A 127 -2.36 10.03 14.81
C GLY A 127 -3.69 10.63 14.37
N LYS A 128 -4.32 10.09 13.33
CA LYS A 128 -5.66 10.46 12.88
C LYS A 128 -6.69 9.43 13.35
N PRO A 129 -7.72 9.83 14.13
CA PRO A 129 -8.73 8.91 14.63
C PRO A 129 -9.60 8.34 13.49
N GLY A 130 -10.32 7.25 13.78
CA GLY A 130 -11.27 6.65 12.85
C GLY A 130 -10.62 5.92 11.68
N LEU A 131 -9.43 5.32 11.89
CA LEU A 131 -8.76 4.50 10.86
C LEU A 131 -9.72 3.43 10.33
N PRO A 132 -10.08 3.47 9.04
CA PRO A 132 -11.03 2.52 8.48
C PRO A 132 -10.41 1.14 8.26
N LYS A 133 -11.20 0.09 8.40
CA LYS A 133 -10.77 -1.32 8.19
C LYS A 133 -10.28 -1.57 6.76
N ASN A 134 -10.87 -0.89 5.78
CA ASN A 134 -10.46 -0.92 4.38
C ASN A 134 -9.27 0.00 4.11
N SER A 135 -8.24 -0.11 4.92
CA SER A 135 -6.97 0.59 4.70
C SER A 135 -5.80 -0.39 4.67
N PHE A 136 -4.80 -0.07 3.86
CA PHE A 136 -3.53 -0.78 3.79
C PHE A 136 -2.38 0.17 4.12
N THR A 137 -1.24 -0.41 4.54
CA THR A 137 -0.14 0.40 5.06
C THR A 137 0.87 0.75 3.96
N VAL A 138 1.27 2.04 3.93
CA VAL A 138 2.39 2.54 3.13
C VAL A 138 3.38 3.27 4.03
N SER A 139 4.63 2.80 4.03
CA SER A 139 5.73 3.46 4.74
C SER A 139 6.73 4.05 3.75
N MET A 140 7.45 5.10 4.18
CA MET A 140 8.53 5.67 3.39
C MET A 140 9.81 5.76 4.23
N LEU A 141 10.92 5.27 3.67
CA LEU A 141 12.27 5.31 4.24
C LEU A 141 13.13 6.30 3.43
N PRO A 142 13.00 7.62 3.66
CA PRO A 142 13.65 8.63 2.83
C PRO A 142 15.16 8.74 3.08
N TRP A 143 15.67 8.02 4.07
CA TRP A 143 17.08 8.10 4.49
C TRP A 143 18.01 7.19 3.68
N THR A 144 17.48 6.07 3.16
CA THR A 144 18.28 5.10 2.40
C THR A 144 17.52 4.48 1.24
N SER A 145 18.25 4.09 0.20
CA SER A 145 17.77 3.20 -0.84
C SER A 145 18.01 1.74 -0.43
N PHE A 146 17.28 0.80 -1.05
CA PHE A 146 17.43 -0.63 -0.80
C PHE A 146 17.13 -1.45 -2.08
N ASP A 147 17.69 -2.64 -2.16
CA ASP A 147 17.42 -3.60 -3.24
C ASP A 147 16.43 -4.69 -2.84
N GLY A 148 16.11 -4.79 -1.55
CA GLY A 148 15.12 -5.71 -1.01
C GLY A 148 14.68 -5.26 0.38
N PHE A 149 13.38 -5.39 0.64
CA PHE A 149 12.78 -5.07 1.95
C PHE A 149 11.57 -5.98 2.19
N ASN A 150 11.48 -6.54 3.39
CA ASN A 150 10.31 -7.29 3.85
C ASN A 150 10.13 -7.14 5.36
N LEU A 151 8.89 -7.22 5.82
CA LEU A 151 8.56 -7.27 7.23
C LEU A 151 8.34 -8.73 7.67
N ASN A 152 9.00 -9.13 8.74
CA ASN A 152 8.79 -10.44 9.36
C ASN A 152 7.62 -10.35 10.33
N LEU A 153 6.42 -10.68 9.87
CA LEU A 153 5.21 -10.66 10.67
C LEU A 153 5.07 -11.97 11.44
N GLN A 154 5.62 -12.03 12.66
CA GLN A 154 5.38 -13.17 13.54
C GLN A 154 3.89 -13.19 13.94
N LYS A 155 3.18 -14.30 13.67
CA LYS A 155 1.72 -14.44 13.82
C LYS A 155 0.87 -13.53 12.89
N GLY A 156 1.48 -12.86 11.90
CA GLY A 156 0.78 -12.01 10.93
C GLY A 156 0.10 -12.75 9.79
N TYR A 157 -0.10 -14.05 9.93
CA TYR A 157 -0.66 -14.92 8.89
C TYR A 157 -2.14 -14.66 8.56
N ALA A 158 -2.84 -13.91 9.40
CA ALA A 158 -4.20 -13.46 9.14
C ALA A 158 -4.26 -12.11 8.40
N TYR A 159 -3.12 -11.43 8.26
CA TYR A 159 -3.06 -10.14 7.57
C TYR A 159 -2.88 -10.33 6.06
N THR A 160 -3.98 -10.20 5.32
CA THR A 160 -4.02 -10.47 3.87
C THR A 160 -3.87 -9.22 3.00
N LEU A 161 -4.01 -8.03 3.59
CA LEU A 161 -3.84 -6.76 2.86
C LEU A 161 -2.37 -6.49 2.50
N PRO A 162 -2.10 -5.75 1.42
CA PRO A 162 -0.73 -5.43 1.03
C PRO A 162 -0.07 -4.46 2.00
N ILE A 163 1.27 -4.52 2.08
CA ILE A 163 2.10 -3.55 2.76
C ILE A 163 3.11 -3.01 1.75
N PHE A 164 3.21 -1.69 1.65
CA PHE A 164 4.17 -1.03 0.76
C PHE A 164 5.24 -0.31 1.56
N THR A 165 6.48 -0.41 1.09
CA THR A 165 7.60 0.38 1.63
C THR A 165 8.34 1.05 0.49
N LEU A 166 8.38 2.38 0.55
CA LEU A 166 9.05 3.23 -0.42
C LEU A 166 10.44 3.60 0.11
N GLY A 167 11.47 3.44 -0.70
CA GLY A 167 12.83 3.83 -0.33
C GLY A 167 13.21 5.21 -0.87
N LYS A 168 14.44 5.63 -0.54
CA LYS A 168 15.01 6.85 -1.09
C LYS A 168 15.29 6.66 -2.59
N PHE A 169 14.76 7.57 -3.41
CA PHE A 169 15.09 7.64 -4.83
C PHE A 169 16.52 8.18 -5.06
N PHE A 170 17.08 7.87 -6.21
CA PHE A 170 18.39 8.36 -6.61
C PHE A 170 18.43 8.67 -8.12
N PRO A 171 19.12 9.72 -8.56
CA PRO A 171 19.30 9.98 -9.97
C PRO A 171 20.21 8.94 -10.62
N GLU A 172 19.82 8.43 -11.78
CA GLU A 172 20.59 7.48 -12.59
C GLU A 172 20.44 7.86 -14.08
N SER A 173 21.44 8.53 -14.64
CA SER A 173 21.40 9.05 -16.02
C SER A 173 20.18 9.97 -16.25
N ASP A 174 19.25 9.55 -17.10
CA ASP A 174 18.02 10.26 -17.46
C ASP A 174 16.79 9.83 -16.63
N ARG A 175 16.99 8.92 -15.66
CA ARG A 175 15.93 8.34 -14.83
C ARG A 175 16.11 8.67 -13.36
N THR A 176 15.02 8.53 -12.63
CA THR A 176 15.01 8.70 -11.17
C THR A 176 14.34 7.46 -10.54
N PRO A 177 15.09 6.35 -10.43
CA PRO A 177 14.57 5.13 -9.81
C PRO A 177 14.34 5.30 -8.31
N MET A 178 13.23 4.71 -7.85
CA MET A 178 12.82 4.63 -6.46
C MET A 178 12.47 3.20 -6.11
N PRO A 179 13.10 2.58 -5.10
CA PRO A 179 12.72 1.25 -4.68
C PRO A 179 11.35 1.24 -4.04
N VAL A 180 10.50 0.31 -4.48
CA VAL A 180 9.17 0.04 -3.96
C VAL A 180 9.09 -1.43 -3.60
N ALA A 181 8.98 -1.74 -2.32
CA ALA A 181 8.71 -3.09 -1.85
C ALA A 181 7.22 -3.28 -1.63
N LEU A 182 6.68 -4.33 -2.22
CA LEU A 182 5.32 -4.82 -2.04
C LEU A 182 5.37 -6.14 -1.31
N GLN A 183 4.80 -6.20 -0.11
CA GLN A 183 4.61 -7.43 0.65
C GLN A 183 3.14 -7.85 0.59
N VAL A 184 2.89 -9.13 0.32
CA VAL A 184 1.56 -9.71 0.16
C VAL A 184 1.45 -11.06 0.83
N HIS A 185 0.23 -11.47 1.15
CA HIS A 185 -0.10 -12.82 1.60
C HIS A 185 -0.31 -13.75 0.40
N HIS A 186 0.44 -14.85 0.33
CA HIS A 186 0.40 -15.76 -0.83
C HIS A 186 -0.98 -16.43 -1.03
N GLY A 187 -1.76 -16.58 0.02
CA GLY A 187 -3.13 -17.10 -0.09
C GLY A 187 -4.04 -16.25 -0.98
N VAL A 188 -3.85 -14.94 -1.03
CA VAL A 188 -4.69 -14.02 -1.83
C VAL A 188 -3.99 -13.45 -3.06
N CYS A 189 -2.65 -13.45 -3.11
CA CYS A 189 -1.88 -12.78 -4.16
C CYS A 189 -0.70 -13.65 -4.60
N ASP A 190 -0.64 -13.99 -5.89
CA ASP A 190 0.49 -14.70 -6.52
C ASP A 190 1.49 -13.74 -7.15
N GLY A 191 2.63 -14.26 -7.57
CA GLY A 191 3.65 -13.50 -8.29
C GLY A 191 3.11 -12.79 -9.53
N PHE A 192 2.19 -13.41 -10.27
CA PHE A 192 1.50 -12.77 -11.40
C PHE A 192 0.79 -11.46 -10.98
N HIS A 193 0.02 -11.50 -9.89
CA HIS A 193 -0.72 -10.35 -9.38
C HIS A 193 0.22 -9.24 -8.90
N ALA A 194 1.28 -9.60 -8.15
CA ALA A 194 2.27 -8.65 -7.67
C ALA A 194 3.04 -7.99 -8.82
N CYS A 195 3.44 -8.75 -9.85
CA CYS A 195 4.10 -8.22 -11.04
C CYS A 195 3.16 -7.31 -11.85
N ARG A 196 1.90 -7.72 -12.06
CA ARG A 196 0.87 -6.89 -12.71
C ARG A 196 0.70 -5.56 -11.99
N PHE A 197 0.60 -5.59 -10.65
CA PHE A 197 0.51 -4.38 -9.83
C PHE A 197 1.66 -3.42 -10.09
N LEU A 198 2.90 -3.90 -10.01
CA LEU A 198 4.09 -3.04 -10.19
C LEU A 198 4.19 -2.50 -11.62
N ASN A 199 3.83 -3.29 -12.63
CA ASN A 199 3.80 -2.83 -14.02
C ASN A 199 2.72 -1.76 -14.26
N GLU A 200 1.51 -1.95 -13.72
CA GLU A 200 0.45 -0.95 -13.82
C GLU A 200 0.78 0.31 -13.02
N LEU A 201 1.42 0.16 -11.85
CA LEU A 201 1.89 1.32 -11.09
C LEU A 201 2.93 2.11 -11.88
N GLN A 202 3.91 1.45 -12.51
CA GLN A 202 4.89 2.13 -13.37
C GLN A 202 4.21 2.85 -14.54
N ALA A 203 3.27 2.21 -15.22
CA ALA A 203 2.52 2.85 -16.29
C ALA A 203 1.79 4.12 -15.82
N LEU A 204 1.11 4.03 -14.66
CA LEU A 204 0.42 5.18 -14.07
C LEU A 204 1.38 6.31 -13.70
N LEU A 205 2.57 6.00 -13.17
CA LEU A 205 3.58 7.01 -12.83
C LEU A 205 4.16 7.70 -14.06
N ASN A 206 4.24 7.00 -15.18
CA ASN A 206 4.68 7.59 -16.46
C ASN A 206 3.67 8.60 -17.02
N ASP A 207 2.38 8.40 -16.74
CA ASP A 207 1.27 9.20 -17.29
C ASP A 207 0.67 10.20 -16.27
N VAL A 208 1.19 10.24 -15.03
CA VAL A 208 0.64 11.10 -13.96
C VAL A 208 0.68 12.58 -14.35
N GLU A 209 -0.44 13.30 -14.16
CA GLU A 209 -0.63 14.71 -14.51
C GLU A 209 -0.84 15.61 -13.29
#